data_c92bb7f92e68f003da965bc0e7656e7f
#
_entry.id   c92bb7f92e68f003da965bc0e7656e7f
#
_cell.length_a   1.000
_cell.length_b   1.000
_cell.length_c   1.000
_cell.angle_alpha   90.00
_cell.angle_beta   90.00
_cell.angle_gamma   90.00
#
_symmetry.space_group_name_H-M   'P 1'
#
loop_
_entity.id
_entity.type
_entity.pdbx_description
1 polymer ?
#
loop_
_entity_poly.entity_id
_entity_poly.type
_entity_poly.pdbx_seq_one_letter_code
_entity_poly.pdbx_strand_id
1 'polypeptide(L)'
;HTYGLAKKIGASAILVPPLAGVGSALGFFTAPVAFDLSRSHRKVLDEADFKEVEHLFNELEHESAKILEGAQSGDEIIFERTLLMRFVGQGAEIDLNVNNKDFQKFSKDEIRSMFDEEYKRLYGRTSAESPVEFVTLKVRASLPKKPFTISKLSNQTRDIQTCIKG
;
A
#
# COMPACT_ATOMS: atom_id res chain seq x y z
N HIS A 1 -2.58 27.68 17.37
CA HIS A 1 -1.47 26.71 17.56
C HIS A 1 -0.43 26.78 16.44
N THR A 2 -0.82 26.85 15.16
CA THR A 2 0.10 26.82 13.99
C THR A 2 1.12 27.95 14.01
N TYR A 3 0.70 29.18 14.35
CA TYR A 3 1.62 30.32 14.45
C TYR A 3 2.70 30.10 15.53
N GLY A 4 2.29 29.63 16.72
CA GLY A 4 3.23 29.35 17.81
C GLY A 4 4.23 28.25 17.45
N LEU A 5 3.79 27.21 16.72
CA LEU A 5 4.66 26.16 16.22
C LEU A 5 5.63 26.69 15.15
N ALA A 6 5.11 27.40 14.15
CA ALA A 6 5.94 27.99 13.09
C ALA A 6 7.05 28.89 13.64
N LYS A 7 6.74 29.72 14.65
CA LYS A 7 7.72 30.56 15.33
C LYS A 7 8.82 29.74 16.03
N LYS A 8 8.43 28.64 16.70
CA LYS A 8 9.40 27.77 17.40
C LYS A 8 10.35 27.04 16.46
N ILE A 9 9.89 26.63 15.28
CA ILE A 9 10.70 25.90 14.29
C ILE A 9 11.37 26.83 13.26
N GLY A 10 11.18 28.15 13.38
CA GLY A 10 11.76 29.13 12.46
C GLY A 10 11.18 29.08 11.04
N ALA A 11 9.95 28.63 10.87
CA ALA A 11 9.30 28.58 9.56
C ALA A 11 9.06 30.01 9.03
N SER A 12 9.44 30.26 7.77
CA SER A 12 9.29 31.57 7.10
C SER A 12 7.87 31.86 6.63
N ALA A 13 7.03 30.83 6.45
CA ALA A 13 5.67 30.96 5.97
C ALA A 13 4.77 29.87 6.52
N ILE A 14 3.47 30.16 6.60
CA ILE A 14 2.40 29.22 6.95
C ILE A 14 1.44 29.16 5.76
N LEU A 15 1.27 27.98 5.18
CA LEU A 15 0.27 27.73 4.14
C LEU A 15 -0.97 27.08 4.77
N VAL A 16 -2.10 27.75 4.66
CA VAL A 16 -3.41 27.20 5.05
C VAL A 16 -4.18 26.89 3.77
N PRO A 17 -4.26 25.62 3.35
CA PRO A 17 -4.98 25.27 2.13
C PRO A 17 -6.48 25.48 2.31
N PRO A 18 -7.24 25.69 1.21
CA PRO A 18 -8.69 25.62 1.25
C PRO A 18 -9.15 24.31 1.88
N LEU A 19 -10.20 24.34 2.68
CA LEU A 19 -10.75 23.18 3.38
C LEU A 19 -9.78 22.53 4.40
N ALA A 20 -8.83 23.28 4.96
CA ALA A 20 -7.86 22.78 5.96
C ALA A 20 -8.52 22.05 7.13
N GLY A 21 -9.73 22.47 7.56
CA GLY A 21 -10.49 21.82 8.64
C GLY A 21 -11.13 20.48 8.27
N VAL A 22 -11.25 20.16 6.98
CA VAL A 22 -11.86 18.93 6.45
C VAL A 22 -10.95 18.24 5.43
N GLY A 23 -9.68 18.61 5.38
CA GLY A 23 -8.72 18.08 4.39
C GLY A 23 -8.58 16.57 4.42
N SER A 24 -8.71 15.93 5.59
CA SER A 24 -8.70 14.47 5.70
C SER A 24 -9.91 13.81 5.02
N ALA A 25 -11.08 14.48 5.00
CA ALA A 25 -12.26 13.96 4.30
C ALA A 25 -12.05 13.91 2.79
N LEU A 26 -11.26 14.81 2.21
CA LEU A 26 -10.90 14.75 0.79
C LEU A 26 -10.13 13.48 0.44
N GLY A 27 -9.34 12.95 1.38
CA GLY A 27 -8.62 11.70 1.21
C GLY A 27 -9.55 10.53 0.91
N PHE A 28 -10.71 10.46 1.56
CA PHE A 28 -11.69 9.39 1.30
C PHE A 28 -12.29 9.45 -0.11
N PHE A 29 -12.50 10.66 -0.65
CA PHE A 29 -13.00 10.82 -2.02
C PHE A 29 -11.95 10.52 -3.10
N THR A 30 -10.68 10.55 -2.74
CA THR A 30 -9.57 10.31 -3.66
C THR A 30 -8.96 8.92 -3.52
N ALA A 31 -9.26 8.21 -2.44
CA ALA A 31 -8.80 6.84 -2.25
C ALA A 31 -9.53 5.89 -3.22
N PRO A 32 -8.83 4.96 -3.85
CA PRO A 32 -9.47 3.89 -4.60
C PRO A 32 -10.28 2.99 -3.65
N VAL A 33 -11.39 2.45 -4.13
CA VAL A 33 -12.06 1.35 -3.43
C VAL A 33 -11.14 0.14 -3.55
N ALA A 34 -10.68 -0.36 -2.41
CA ALA A 34 -9.75 -1.47 -2.36
C ALA A 34 -10.07 -2.41 -1.21
N PHE A 35 -9.72 -3.68 -1.38
CA PHE A 35 -9.87 -4.72 -0.37
C PHE A 35 -8.60 -5.56 -0.29
N ASP A 36 -8.12 -5.80 0.92
CA ASP A 36 -6.93 -6.61 1.18
C ASP A 36 -7.37 -7.96 1.76
N LEU A 37 -6.94 -9.05 1.14
CA LEU A 37 -7.05 -10.41 1.68
C LEU A 37 -5.66 -10.96 1.95
N SER A 38 -5.56 -11.77 3.00
CA SER A 38 -4.30 -12.45 3.33
C SER A 38 -4.57 -13.87 3.80
N ARG A 39 -3.61 -14.78 3.51
CA ARG A 39 -3.63 -16.17 3.94
C ARG A 39 -2.27 -16.57 4.48
N SER A 40 -2.26 -17.10 5.67
CA SER A 40 -1.03 -17.66 6.24
C SER A 40 -0.62 -18.91 5.48
N HIS A 41 0.62 -18.95 5.02
CA HIS A 41 1.23 -20.10 4.33
C HIS A 41 2.70 -20.19 4.70
N ARG A 42 2.96 -20.69 5.89
CA ARG A 42 4.33 -20.79 6.40
C ARG A 42 5.06 -21.97 5.78
N LYS A 43 6.10 -21.66 4.98
CA LYS A 43 6.91 -22.64 4.27
C LYS A 43 8.32 -22.10 4.05
N VAL A 44 9.33 -22.93 4.29
CA VAL A 44 10.71 -22.57 3.92
C VAL A 44 10.81 -22.49 2.41
N LEU A 45 11.52 -21.48 1.90
CA LEU A 45 11.62 -21.20 0.46
C LEU A 45 12.11 -22.43 -0.33
N ASP A 46 13.09 -23.13 0.20
CA ASP A 46 13.68 -24.31 -0.46
C ASP A 46 12.69 -25.50 -0.57
N GLU A 47 11.70 -25.54 0.32
CA GLU A 47 10.67 -26.59 0.36
C GLU A 47 9.35 -26.16 -0.31
N ALA A 48 9.25 -24.91 -0.74
CA ALA A 48 8.02 -24.36 -1.27
C ALA A 48 7.69 -24.92 -2.66
N ASP A 49 6.42 -25.28 -2.87
CA ASP A 49 5.86 -25.57 -4.18
C ASP A 49 5.23 -24.30 -4.76
N PHE A 50 5.83 -23.76 -5.80
CA PHE A 50 5.37 -22.52 -6.45
C PHE A 50 4.03 -22.68 -7.20
N LYS A 51 3.63 -23.92 -7.52
CA LYS A 51 2.29 -24.19 -8.05
C LYS A 51 1.22 -24.02 -6.97
N GLU A 52 1.51 -24.49 -5.75
CA GLU A 52 0.65 -24.28 -4.59
C GLU A 52 0.51 -22.78 -4.28
N VAL A 53 1.63 -22.04 -4.27
CA VAL A 53 1.63 -20.58 -4.02
C VAL A 53 0.81 -19.84 -5.08
N GLU A 54 0.98 -20.17 -6.37
CA GLU A 54 0.17 -19.58 -7.45
C GLU A 54 -1.32 -19.88 -7.29
N HIS A 55 -1.66 -21.12 -6.92
CA HIS A 55 -3.04 -21.51 -6.67
C HIS A 55 -3.66 -20.67 -5.54
N LEU A 56 -2.94 -20.49 -4.43
CA LEU A 56 -3.39 -19.67 -3.32
C LEU A 56 -3.57 -18.20 -3.68
N PHE A 57 -2.69 -17.62 -4.51
CA PHE A 57 -2.86 -16.27 -5.02
C PHE A 57 -4.12 -16.16 -5.88
N ASN A 58 -4.37 -17.11 -6.79
CA ASN A 58 -5.55 -17.11 -7.64
C ASN A 58 -6.85 -17.25 -6.84
N GLU A 59 -6.86 -18.04 -5.76
CA GLU A 59 -8.00 -18.11 -4.84
C GLU A 59 -8.25 -16.75 -4.15
N LEU A 60 -7.20 -16.11 -3.63
CA LEU A 60 -7.32 -14.80 -2.98
C LEU A 60 -7.81 -13.71 -3.95
N GLU A 61 -7.33 -13.72 -5.19
CA GLU A 61 -7.82 -12.82 -6.24
C GLU A 61 -9.31 -13.03 -6.52
N HIS A 62 -9.71 -14.29 -6.67
CA HIS A 62 -11.11 -14.62 -6.91
C HIS A 62 -12.03 -14.22 -5.73
N GLU A 63 -11.61 -14.51 -4.50
CA GLU A 63 -12.34 -14.09 -3.30
C GLU A 63 -12.45 -12.55 -3.18
N SER A 64 -11.34 -11.83 -3.42
CA SER A 64 -11.34 -10.37 -3.36
C SER A 64 -12.14 -9.72 -4.49
N ALA A 65 -12.14 -10.31 -5.69
CA ALA A 65 -12.96 -9.86 -6.80
C ALA A 65 -14.45 -9.92 -6.46
N LYS A 66 -14.92 -11.02 -5.86
CA LYS A 66 -16.32 -11.18 -5.45
C LYS A 66 -16.75 -10.08 -4.46
N ILE A 67 -15.86 -9.67 -3.55
CA ILE A 67 -16.16 -8.61 -2.57
C ILE A 67 -16.34 -7.28 -3.29
N LEU A 68 -15.54 -7.02 -4.33
CA LEU A 68 -15.58 -5.76 -5.08
C LEU A 68 -16.68 -5.71 -6.14
N GLU A 69 -17.29 -6.84 -6.53
CA GLU A 69 -18.38 -6.89 -7.52
C GLU A 69 -19.51 -5.92 -7.22
N GLY A 70 -19.88 -5.76 -5.94
CA GLY A 70 -20.91 -4.83 -5.51
C GLY A 70 -20.55 -3.34 -5.65
N ALA A 71 -19.27 -3.01 -5.74
CA ALA A 71 -18.75 -1.65 -5.90
C ALA A 71 -18.31 -1.35 -7.34
N GLN A 72 -18.29 -2.37 -8.20
CA GLN A 72 -17.78 -2.30 -9.56
C GLN A 72 -18.79 -1.59 -10.49
N SER A 73 -18.34 -0.59 -11.23
CA SER A 73 -19.10 0.12 -12.27
C SER A 73 -18.65 -0.26 -13.68
N GLY A 74 -18.20 -1.52 -13.88
CA GLY A 74 -17.62 -1.99 -15.15
C GLY A 74 -16.12 -1.74 -15.27
N ASP A 75 -15.48 -1.19 -14.24
CA ASP A 75 -14.03 -0.97 -14.20
C ASP A 75 -13.29 -2.30 -13.99
N GLU A 76 -12.10 -2.46 -14.58
CA GLU A 76 -11.24 -3.62 -14.38
C GLU A 76 -10.63 -3.58 -12.98
N ILE A 77 -10.62 -4.75 -12.30
CA ILE A 77 -9.99 -4.87 -10.98
C ILE A 77 -8.48 -5.01 -11.15
N ILE A 78 -7.73 -4.21 -10.41
CA ILE A 78 -6.28 -4.26 -10.34
C ILE A 78 -5.89 -5.10 -9.12
N PHE A 79 -5.08 -6.14 -9.34
CA PHE A 79 -4.54 -6.98 -8.27
C PHE A 79 -3.07 -6.66 -8.01
N GLU A 80 -2.72 -6.58 -6.74
CA GLU A 80 -1.35 -6.48 -6.27
C GLU A 80 -1.07 -7.65 -5.33
N ARG A 81 -0.01 -8.41 -5.64
CA ARG A 81 0.41 -9.60 -4.89
C ARG A 81 1.63 -9.27 -4.04
N THR A 82 1.58 -9.61 -2.78
CA THR A 82 2.68 -9.42 -1.82
C THR A 82 2.94 -10.71 -1.07
N LEU A 83 4.21 -11.09 -0.96
CA LEU A 83 4.67 -12.12 -0.05
C LEU A 83 5.26 -11.47 1.20
N LEU A 84 4.79 -11.88 2.37
CA LEU A 84 5.46 -11.56 3.62
C LEU A 84 6.47 -12.67 3.91
N MET A 85 7.73 -12.30 4.00
CA MET A 85 8.86 -13.21 4.15
C MET A 85 9.78 -12.77 5.27
N ARG A 86 10.52 -13.72 5.83
CA ARG A 86 11.54 -13.45 6.86
C ARG A 86 12.61 -14.52 6.86
N PHE A 87 13.71 -14.27 7.55
CA PHE A 87 14.61 -15.37 7.92
C PHE A 87 13.93 -16.27 8.95
N VAL A 88 14.15 -17.57 8.83
CA VAL A 88 13.61 -18.54 9.78
C VAL A 88 14.04 -18.19 11.22
N GLY A 89 13.06 -18.13 12.11
CA GLY A 89 13.28 -17.77 13.52
C GLY A 89 13.21 -16.26 13.82
N GLN A 90 13.07 -15.39 12.83
CA GLN A 90 12.81 -13.96 13.06
C GLN A 90 11.35 -13.68 13.41
N GLY A 91 11.13 -12.62 14.18
CA GLY A 91 9.77 -12.14 14.51
C GLY A 91 9.21 -11.15 13.49
N ALA A 92 10.08 -10.39 12.82
CA ALA A 92 9.66 -9.37 11.85
C ALA A 92 9.69 -9.91 10.42
N GLU A 93 8.66 -9.60 9.66
CA GLU A 93 8.50 -9.93 8.25
C GLU A 93 8.79 -8.71 7.38
N ILE A 94 9.16 -8.92 6.14
CA ILE A 94 9.25 -7.88 5.13
C ILE A 94 8.31 -8.18 3.97
N ASP A 95 7.78 -7.15 3.36
CA ASP A 95 6.89 -7.22 2.21
C ASP A 95 7.72 -7.35 0.93
N LEU A 96 7.49 -8.41 0.17
CA LEU A 96 8.07 -8.63 -1.14
C LEU A 96 6.97 -8.52 -2.19
N ASN A 97 7.05 -7.50 -3.04
CA ASN A 97 6.10 -7.32 -4.13
C ASN A 97 6.42 -8.31 -5.27
N VAL A 98 5.43 -9.13 -5.63
CA VAL A 98 5.55 -10.15 -6.68
C VAL A 98 4.51 -9.96 -7.80
N ASN A 99 4.13 -8.70 -8.03
CA ASN A 99 3.20 -8.32 -9.09
C ASN A 99 3.76 -8.69 -10.48
N ASN A 100 2.84 -8.84 -11.42
CA ASN A 100 3.11 -8.96 -12.87
C ASN A 100 3.76 -10.26 -13.37
N LYS A 101 3.93 -11.27 -12.53
CA LYS A 101 4.39 -12.58 -13.00
C LYS A 101 3.52 -13.69 -12.42
N ASP A 102 3.20 -14.67 -13.25
CA ASP A 102 2.79 -15.99 -12.80
C ASP A 102 3.89 -16.53 -11.86
N PHE A 103 3.52 -16.80 -10.62
CA PHE A 103 4.49 -17.17 -9.59
C PHE A 103 5.28 -18.43 -9.96
N GLN A 104 4.72 -19.30 -10.79
CA GLN A 104 5.39 -20.50 -11.29
C GLN A 104 6.60 -20.19 -12.18
N LYS A 105 6.72 -18.98 -12.72
CA LYS A 105 7.84 -18.54 -13.56
C LYS A 105 9.04 -18.04 -12.78
N PHE A 106 8.87 -17.84 -11.47
CA PHE A 106 10.00 -17.53 -10.61
C PHE A 106 10.82 -18.80 -10.29
N SER A 107 12.13 -18.65 -10.20
CA SER A 107 13.00 -19.62 -9.53
C SER A 107 13.10 -19.28 -8.04
N LYS A 108 13.52 -20.26 -7.23
CA LYS A 108 13.82 -20.04 -5.81
C LYS A 108 14.93 -19.01 -5.60
N ASP A 109 15.93 -19.03 -6.48
CA ASP A 109 17.05 -18.10 -6.46
C ASP A 109 16.61 -16.66 -6.77
N GLU A 110 15.67 -16.46 -7.70
CA GLU A 110 15.08 -15.15 -7.97
C GLU A 110 14.34 -14.59 -6.76
N ILE A 111 13.47 -15.39 -6.14
CA ILE A 111 12.74 -14.98 -4.93
C ILE A 111 13.72 -14.71 -3.79
N ARG A 112 14.76 -15.53 -3.63
CA ARG A 112 15.80 -15.30 -2.65
C ARG A 112 16.56 -14.00 -2.90
N SER A 113 16.94 -13.70 -4.12
CA SER A 113 17.62 -12.46 -4.49
C SER A 113 16.74 -11.23 -4.22
N MET A 114 15.47 -11.27 -4.61
CA MET A 114 14.51 -10.20 -4.33
C MET A 114 14.36 -9.96 -2.82
N PHE A 115 14.30 -11.02 -2.02
CA PHE A 115 14.24 -10.92 -0.57
C PHE A 115 15.50 -10.28 0.00
N ASP A 116 16.68 -10.74 -0.40
CA ASP A 116 17.96 -10.25 0.10
C ASP A 116 18.19 -8.77 -0.25
N GLU A 117 17.78 -8.33 -1.45
CA GLU A 117 17.85 -6.94 -1.89
C GLU A 117 16.95 -6.06 -1.02
N GLU A 118 15.68 -6.45 -0.83
CA GLU A 118 14.72 -5.69 -0.04
C GLU A 118 15.12 -5.68 1.44
N TYR A 119 15.57 -6.82 1.98
CA TYR A 119 16.05 -6.92 3.34
C TYR A 119 17.28 -6.02 3.58
N LYS A 120 18.22 -6.01 2.62
CA LYS A 120 19.40 -5.13 2.66
C LYS A 120 19.01 -3.66 2.56
N ARG A 121 18.00 -3.33 1.75
CA ARG A 121 17.46 -1.96 1.64
C ARG A 121 16.90 -1.46 2.98
N LEU A 122 16.19 -2.32 3.71
CA LEU A 122 15.53 -1.97 4.97
C LEU A 122 16.51 -1.95 6.16
N TYR A 123 17.43 -2.91 6.21
CA TYR A 123 18.27 -3.15 7.40
C TYR A 123 19.77 -2.93 7.16
N GLY A 124 20.19 -2.58 5.96
CA GLY A 124 21.59 -2.34 5.59
C GLY A 124 22.46 -3.59 5.44
N ARG A 125 21.93 -4.77 5.74
CA ARG A 125 22.64 -6.07 5.70
C ARG A 125 21.69 -7.20 5.35
N THR A 126 22.23 -8.32 4.90
CA THR A 126 21.52 -9.60 4.71
C THR A 126 22.40 -10.76 5.16
N SER A 127 21.89 -11.98 5.13
CA SER A 127 22.62 -13.21 5.47
C SER A 127 22.38 -14.27 4.40
N ALA A 128 23.39 -14.55 3.59
CA ALA A 128 23.29 -15.53 2.51
C ALA A 128 23.07 -16.98 3.00
N GLU A 129 23.56 -17.30 4.21
CA GLU A 129 23.50 -18.65 4.76
C GLU A 129 22.21 -18.94 5.55
N SER A 130 21.46 -17.90 5.94
CA SER A 130 20.25 -18.07 6.74
C SER A 130 19.08 -18.49 5.85
N PRO A 131 18.33 -19.54 6.20
CA PRO A 131 17.15 -19.95 5.45
C PRO A 131 16.04 -18.89 5.55
N VAL A 132 15.28 -18.74 4.47
CA VAL A 132 14.15 -17.80 4.36
C VAL A 132 12.86 -18.58 4.28
N GLU A 133 11.81 -18.06 4.91
CA GLU A 133 10.48 -18.66 4.87
C GLU A 133 9.43 -17.67 4.36
N PHE A 134 8.46 -18.18 3.62
CA PHE A 134 7.18 -17.53 3.42
C PHE A 134 6.39 -17.57 4.72
N VAL A 135 5.65 -16.53 5.01
CA VAL A 135 4.77 -16.48 6.19
C VAL A 135 3.34 -16.24 5.78
N THR A 136 3.11 -15.25 4.92
CA THR A 136 1.77 -14.83 4.52
C THR A 136 1.76 -14.42 3.05
N LEU A 137 0.74 -14.86 2.33
CA LEU A 137 0.39 -14.36 1.02
C LEU A 137 -0.68 -13.28 1.20
N LYS A 138 -0.50 -12.14 0.52
CA LYS A 138 -1.44 -11.02 0.55
C LYS A 138 -1.80 -10.60 -0.86
N VAL A 139 -3.08 -10.40 -1.10
CA VAL A 139 -3.61 -9.82 -2.34
C VAL A 139 -4.38 -8.56 -1.97
N ARG A 140 -4.06 -7.47 -2.66
CA ARG A 140 -4.85 -6.25 -2.67
C ARG A 140 -5.57 -6.16 -4.00
N ALA A 141 -6.90 -6.18 -3.95
CA ALA A 141 -7.74 -5.90 -5.09
C ALA A 141 -8.23 -4.45 -5.02
N SER A 142 -8.12 -3.70 -6.10
CA SER A 142 -8.55 -2.31 -6.13
C SER A 142 -9.22 -1.94 -7.45
N LEU A 143 -10.16 -0.98 -7.39
CA LEU A 143 -10.71 -0.35 -8.58
C LEU A 143 -9.78 0.79 -9.02
N PRO A 144 -9.72 1.09 -10.34
CA PRO A 144 -8.93 2.19 -10.85
C PRO A 144 -9.29 3.51 -10.17
N LYS A 145 -8.28 4.30 -9.85
CA LYS A 145 -8.46 5.60 -9.24
C LYS A 145 -9.18 6.54 -10.20
N LYS A 146 -10.38 7.00 -9.84
CA LYS A 146 -11.09 8.03 -10.61
C LYS A 146 -10.43 9.41 -10.41
N PRO A 147 -10.18 10.17 -11.47
CA PRO A 147 -9.62 11.50 -11.34
C PRO A 147 -10.58 12.38 -10.54
N PHE A 148 -10.09 12.92 -9.44
CA PHE A 148 -10.83 13.88 -8.62
C PHE A 148 -10.31 15.29 -8.93
N THR A 149 -11.18 16.15 -9.47
CA THR A 149 -10.84 17.53 -9.76
C THR A 149 -11.54 18.44 -8.79
N ILE A 150 -10.78 19.17 -7.98
CA ILE A 150 -11.33 20.26 -7.16
C ILE A 150 -11.54 21.43 -8.13
N SER A 151 -12.79 21.75 -8.43
CA SER A 151 -13.11 22.99 -9.15
C SER A 151 -12.55 24.17 -8.36
N LYS A 152 -11.86 25.10 -9.07
CA LYS A 152 -11.36 26.32 -8.44
C LYS A 152 -12.53 27.03 -7.75
N LEU A 153 -12.47 27.09 -6.42
CA LEU A 153 -13.35 28.00 -5.67
C LEU A 153 -13.09 29.39 -6.23
N SER A 154 -14.13 30.05 -6.71
CA SER A 154 -14.03 31.45 -7.17
C SER A 154 -13.37 32.25 -6.04
N ASN A 155 -12.32 33.00 -6.37
CA ASN A 155 -11.65 33.92 -5.44
C ASN A 155 -12.65 35.04 -5.09
N GLN A 156 -13.57 34.76 -4.16
CA GLN A 156 -14.26 35.82 -3.44
C GLN A 156 -13.30 36.28 -2.35
N THR A 157 -12.51 37.28 -2.66
CA THR A 157 -11.80 38.09 -1.66
C THR A 157 -12.86 38.76 -0.79
N ARG A 158 -13.15 38.18 0.35
CA ARG A 158 -13.91 38.86 1.39
C ARG A 158 -12.95 39.74 2.16
N ASP A 159 -13.25 41.02 2.25
CA ASP A 159 -12.50 41.95 3.09
C ASP A 159 -12.51 41.44 4.54
N ILE A 160 -11.31 41.23 5.09
CA ILE A 160 -11.11 40.69 6.44
C ILE A 160 -11.81 41.56 7.50
N GLN A 161 -11.97 42.86 7.24
CA GLN A 161 -12.66 43.77 8.16
C GLN A 161 -14.16 43.49 8.32
N THR A 162 -14.82 42.82 7.36
CA THR A 162 -16.22 42.42 7.45
C THR A 162 -16.45 41.14 8.22
N CYS A 163 -15.39 40.37 8.52
CA CYS A 163 -15.46 39.10 9.25
C CYS A 163 -15.23 39.24 10.77
N ILE A 164 -14.84 40.44 11.24
CA ILE A 164 -14.58 40.70 12.66
C ILE A 164 -15.77 41.51 13.22
N LYS A 165 -16.94 40.93 13.19
CA LYS A 165 -18.10 41.42 13.96
C LYS A 165 -18.68 40.26 14.76
N GLY A 166 -18.33 40.23 16.02
CA GLY A 166 -18.86 39.33 17.02
C GLY A 166 -17.93 39.21 18.18
#